data_5a54bfeb3bb5d702607a5fd5be5c4b2b
#
_entry.id   5a54bfeb3bb5d702607a5fd5be5c4b2b
#
_cell.length_a   1.000
_cell.length_b   1.000
_cell.length_c   1.000
_cell.angle_alpha   90.00
_cell.angle_beta   90.00
_cell.angle_gamma   90.00
#
_symmetry.space_group_name_H-M   'P 1'
#
loop_
_entity.id
_entity.type
_entity.pdbx_description
1 polymer ?
#
loop_
_entity_poly.entity_id
_entity_poly.type
_entity_poly.pdbx_seq_one_letter_code
_entity_poly.pdbx_strand_id
1 'polypeptide(L)'
;MKELEKHIQHRHTLCFLDLEGTQFSHEMIAIGAVKVELRKDMTIKKYHKGFYTLVKSKNKVGKVVVDLTGITDDQLKKEGKPFRVTIANLKKYLGRDFTKTLFVTFGSHDLRILAQSLAYNLDAPKDDVQLMIKHSFDLGEFISTFVKDENNNTYSLANMLKVFGVDFKGTQHNAYADALNLAYLYDAMLKHKDILKDEYKKVLYKYRHLPLPIQSLMFKLSLGENITPEDFDKMVEESLQ
;
A
#
# COMPACT_ATOMS: atom_id res chain seq x y z
N MET A 1 -8.80 11.72 -1.71
CA MET A 1 -8.44 12.24 -0.37
C MET A 1 -9.54 12.03 0.66
N LYS A 2 -10.81 12.36 0.39
CA LYS A 2 -11.93 12.15 1.35
C LYS A 2 -12.07 10.69 1.83
N GLU A 3 -11.77 9.72 0.98
CA GLU A 3 -11.78 8.30 1.35
C GLU A 3 -10.64 7.98 2.33
N LEU A 4 -9.42 8.43 2.05
CA LEU A 4 -8.30 8.30 2.98
C LEU A 4 -8.61 8.95 4.35
N GLU A 5 -9.23 10.13 4.33
CA GLU A 5 -9.67 10.82 5.56
C GLU A 5 -10.63 9.97 6.39
N LYS A 6 -11.60 9.29 5.75
CA LYS A 6 -12.52 8.38 6.46
C LYS A 6 -11.81 7.21 7.13
N HIS A 7 -10.79 6.62 6.49
CA HIS A 7 -10.03 5.52 7.07
C HIS A 7 -9.12 5.98 8.21
N ILE A 8 -8.58 7.21 8.12
CA ILE A 8 -7.66 7.77 9.11
C ILE A 8 -8.40 8.47 10.27
N GLN A 9 -9.68 8.83 10.09
CA GLN A 9 -10.48 9.57 11.07
C GLN A 9 -10.27 9.08 12.52
N HIS A 10 -9.89 10.02 13.41
CA HIS A 10 -9.60 9.75 14.84
C HIS A 10 -8.41 8.83 15.13
N ARG A 11 -7.60 8.49 14.13
CA ARG A 11 -6.39 7.70 14.30
C ARG A 11 -5.17 8.63 14.34
N HIS A 12 -4.34 8.45 15.36
CA HIS A 12 -3.09 9.22 15.51
C HIS A 12 -1.87 8.38 15.15
N THR A 13 -2.07 7.08 14.93
CA THR A 13 -0.99 6.12 14.68
C THR A 13 -1.33 5.27 13.47
N LEU A 14 -0.39 5.19 12.52
CA LEU A 14 -0.39 4.20 11.44
C LEU A 14 0.75 3.21 11.68
N CYS A 15 0.57 1.99 11.18
CA CYS A 15 1.60 0.98 11.07
C CYS A 15 1.69 0.52 9.62
N PHE A 16 2.75 0.91 8.93
CA PHE A 16 3.05 0.43 7.60
C PHE A 16 3.62 -0.97 7.71
N LEU A 17 3.05 -1.92 6.99
CA LEU A 17 3.42 -3.32 7.00
C LEU A 17 3.83 -3.79 5.62
N ASP A 18 4.82 -4.66 5.60
CA ASP A 18 5.15 -5.51 4.46
C ASP A 18 5.48 -6.91 4.97
N LEU A 19 4.98 -7.92 4.29
CA LEU A 19 5.08 -9.31 4.68
C LEU A 19 5.64 -10.16 3.55
N GLU A 20 6.65 -10.96 3.88
CA GLU A 20 7.10 -12.00 2.96
C GLU A 20 6.45 -13.33 3.30
N GLY A 21 6.03 -14.05 2.27
CA GLY A 21 5.33 -15.33 2.41
C GLY A 21 5.96 -16.44 1.59
N THR A 22 5.73 -17.69 1.97
CA THR A 22 6.10 -18.86 1.19
C THR A 22 5.44 -18.86 -0.19
N GLN A 23 6.10 -19.40 -1.20
CA GLN A 23 5.70 -19.34 -2.61
C GLN A 23 4.28 -19.87 -2.88
N PHE A 24 3.90 -20.98 -2.28
CA PHE A 24 2.64 -21.65 -2.60
C PHE A 24 1.59 -21.50 -1.50
N SER A 25 1.99 -21.62 -0.23
CA SER A 25 1.06 -21.61 0.90
C SER A 25 0.84 -20.20 1.47
N HIS A 26 1.60 -19.20 1.02
CA HIS A 26 1.54 -17.83 1.51
C HIS A 26 1.63 -17.75 3.05
N GLU A 27 2.41 -18.64 3.67
CA GLU A 27 2.69 -18.61 5.10
C GLU A 27 3.80 -17.60 5.36
N MET A 28 3.62 -16.77 6.37
CA MET A 28 4.57 -15.69 6.69
C MET A 28 5.96 -16.23 7.01
N ILE A 29 6.98 -15.66 6.36
CA ILE A 29 8.40 -15.94 6.60
C ILE A 29 9.16 -14.72 7.14
N ALA A 30 8.66 -13.50 6.86
CA ALA A 30 9.20 -12.28 7.44
C ALA A 30 8.08 -11.24 7.59
N ILE A 31 8.28 -10.34 8.52
CA ILE A 31 7.44 -9.17 8.72
C ILE A 31 8.31 -7.94 8.98
N GLY A 32 8.06 -6.89 8.21
CA GLY A 32 8.55 -5.55 8.43
C GLY A 32 7.43 -4.62 8.86
N ALA A 33 7.70 -3.74 9.82
CA ALA A 33 6.71 -2.76 10.25
C ALA A 33 7.35 -1.42 10.65
N VAL A 34 6.68 -0.32 10.29
CA VAL A 34 7.08 1.03 10.68
C VAL A 34 5.88 1.74 11.29
N LYS A 35 5.95 1.98 12.60
CA LYS A 35 4.98 2.79 13.33
C LYS A 35 5.26 4.27 13.08
N VAL A 36 4.21 5.04 12.77
CA VAL A 36 4.30 6.50 12.66
C VAL A 36 3.20 7.19 13.47
N GLU A 37 3.50 8.41 13.91
CA GLU A 37 2.51 9.32 14.49
C GLU A 37 2.13 10.37 13.45
N LEU A 38 0.85 10.70 13.39
CA LEU A 38 0.31 11.68 12.45
C LEU A 38 0.10 13.06 13.07
N ARG A 39 0.17 14.10 12.23
CA ARG A 39 -0.38 15.43 12.51
C ARG A 39 -1.87 15.47 12.21
N LYS A 40 -2.54 16.56 12.57
CA LYS A 40 -3.96 16.80 12.27
C LYS A 40 -4.27 16.83 10.76
N ASP A 41 -3.31 17.22 9.94
CA ASP A 41 -3.39 17.24 8.48
C ASP A 41 -3.06 15.88 7.83
N MET A 42 -2.94 14.83 8.65
CA MET A 42 -2.60 13.45 8.29
C MET A 42 -1.15 13.24 7.84
N THR A 43 -0.32 14.28 7.73
CA THR A 43 1.10 14.11 7.43
C THR A 43 1.84 13.45 8.58
N ILE A 44 2.95 12.77 8.29
CA ILE A 44 3.73 12.07 9.31
C ILE A 44 4.46 13.10 10.19
N LYS A 45 4.18 13.05 11.49
CA LYS A 45 4.87 13.84 12.53
C LYS A 45 6.18 13.19 12.95
N LYS A 46 6.16 11.84 13.13
CA LYS A 46 7.28 11.09 13.69
C LYS A 46 7.30 9.67 13.17
N TYR A 47 8.49 9.22 12.78
CA TYR A 47 8.80 7.82 12.51
C TYR A 47 9.38 7.18 13.77
N HIS A 48 8.89 6.02 14.16
CA HIS A 48 9.49 5.22 15.23
C HIS A 48 10.54 4.27 14.65
N LYS A 49 11.39 3.71 15.53
CA LYS A 49 12.32 2.64 15.14
C LYS A 49 11.54 1.50 14.51
N GLY A 50 12.00 1.01 13.37
CA GLY A 50 11.33 -0.08 12.66
C GLY A 50 11.36 -1.40 13.43
N PHE A 51 10.42 -2.27 13.08
CA PHE A 51 10.29 -3.64 13.54
C PHE A 51 10.59 -4.59 12.37
N TYR A 52 11.39 -5.61 12.61
CA TYR A 52 11.66 -6.68 11.66
C TYR A 52 11.81 -8.01 12.38
N THR A 53 11.22 -9.08 11.83
CA THR A 53 11.38 -10.42 12.39
C THR A 53 11.20 -11.47 11.29
N LEU A 54 12.10 -12.45 11.26
CA LEU A 54 11.93 -13.70 10.52
C LEU A 54 10.94 -14.60 11.28
N VAL A 55 10.10 -15.32 10.53
CA VAL A 55 9.03 -16.16 11.09
C VAL A 55 9.22 -17.59 10.62
N LYS A 56 9.15 -18.55 11.57
CA LYS A 56 9.19 -19.98 11.23
C LYS A 56 7.91 -20.36 10.50
N SER A 57 8.06 -20.79 9.25
CA SER A 57 6.98 -21.40 8.48
C SER A 57 6.97 -22.92 8.66
N LYS A 58 5.80 -23.54 8.53
CA LYS A 58 5.63 -24.99 8.46
C LYS A 58 5.90 -25.50 7.04
N ASN A 59 5.62 -24.67 6.06
CA ASN A 59 5.81 -24.96 4.65
C ASN A 59 7.17 -24.42 4.16
N LYS A 60 7.70 -25.03 3.09
CA LYS A 60 8.94 -24.59 2.45
C LYS A 60 8.77 -23.19 1.82
N VAL A 61 9.84 -22.41 1.88
CA VAL A 61 9.88 -21.06 1.31
C VAL A 61 9.59 -21.08 -0.18
N GLY A 62 10.22 -21.99 -0.92
CA GLY A 62 10.12 -22.08 -2.39
C GLY A 62 11.20 -21.24 -3.10
N LYS A 63 11.66 -21.79 -4.24
CA LYS A 63 12.82 -21.24 -4.95
C LYS A 63 12.66 -19.78 -5.36
N VAL A 64 11.50 -19.43 -5.94
CA VAL A 64 11.26 -18.07 -6.42
C VAL A 64 11.33 -17.04 -5.28
N VAL A 65 10.78 -17.38 -4.11
CA VAL A 65 10.83 -16.49 -2.95
C VAL A 65 12.24 -16.40 -2.37
N VAL A 66 12.99 -17.51 -2.35
CA VAL A 66 14.42 -17.47 -1.96
C VAL A 66 15.22 -16.57 -2.89
N ASP A 67 15.01 -16.66 -4.20
CA ASP A 67 15.71 -15.84 -5.19
C ASP A 67 15.38 -14.33 -5.05
N LEU A 68 14.14 -13.99 -4.63
CA LEU A 68 13.68 -12.61 -4.45
C LEU A 68 14.11 -12.00 -3.10
N THR A 69 13.93 -12.76 -2.02
CA THR A 69 14.07 -12.24 -0.64
C THR A 69 15.40 -12.60 0.01
N GLY A 70 16.10 -13.63 -0.52
CA GLY A 70 17.28 -14.23 0.10
C GLY A 70 16.96 -15.09 1.34
N ILE A 71 15.68 -15.21 1.75
CA ILE A 71 15.28 -15.96 2.94
C ILE A 71 15.20 -17.46 2.63
N THR A 72 15.96 -18.27 3.37
CA THR A 72 16.02 -19.72 3.17
C THR A 72 15.33 -20.49 4.32
N ASP A 73 14.92 -21.74 4.02
CA ASP A 73 14.35 -22.63 5.06
C ASP A 73 15.31 -22.83 6.26
N ASP A 74 16.62 -22.94 6.00
CA ASP A 74 17.61 -23.13 7.06
C ASP A 74 17.77 -21.87 7.92
N GLN A 75 17.71 -20.69 7.30
CA GLN A 75 17.69 -19.44 8.06
C GLN A 75 16.46 -19.35 8.95
N LEU A 76 15.26 -19.69 8.42
CA LEU A 76 14.03 -19.68 9.21
C LEU A 76 14.06 -20.66 10.37
N LYS A 77 14.65 -21.85 10.20
CA LYS A 77 14.83 -22.83 11.30
C LYS A 77 15.71 -22.27 12.40
N LYS A 78 16.80 -21.56 12.04
CA LYS A 78 17.82 -21.05 12.97
C LYS A 78 17.36 -19.77 13.67
N GLU A 79 16.82 -18.82 12.94
CA GLU A 79 16.61 -17.44 13.37
C GLU A 79 15.12 -17.05 13.49
N GLY A 80 14.24 -17.76 12.78
CA GLY A 80 12.81 -17.46 12.74
C GLY A 80 12.13 -17.66 14.10
N LYS A 81 11.20 -16.79 14.42
CA LYS A 81 10.36 -16.91 15.61
C LYS A 81 9.02 -17.58 15.27
N PRO A 82 8.39 -18.29 16.22
CA PRO A 82 7.02 -18.77 16.02
C PRO A 82 6.07 -17.62 15.66
N PHE A 83 5.09 -17.87 14.80
CA PHE A 83 4.12 -16.86 14.37
C PHE A 83 3.43 -16.18 15.57
N ARG A 84 3.00 -16.96 16.57
CA ARG A 84 2.41 -16.44 17.81
C ARG A 84 3.32 -15.42 18.51
N VAL A 85 4.61 -15.73 18.61
CA VAL A 85 5.59 -14.85 19.27
C VAL A 85 5.81 -13.59 18.46
N THR A 86 5.81 -13.71 17.13
CA THR A 86 5.94 -12.57 16.21
C THR A 86 4.80 -11.58 16.37
N ILE A 87 3.55 -12.06 16.38
CA ILE A 87 2.37 -11.21 16.57
C ILE A 87 2.39 -10.55 17.98
N ALA A 88 2.75 -11.29 19.03
CA ALA A 88 2.88 -10.72 20.37
C ALA A 88 3.97 -9.63 20.44
N ASN A 89 5.08 -9.82 19.75
CA ASN A 89 6.15 -8.81 19.68
C ASN A 89 5.72 -7.57 18.88
N LEU A 90 4.98 -7.74 17.79
CA LEU A 90 4.41 -6.62 17.03
C LEU A 90 3.40 -5.84 17.90
N LYS A 91 2.54 -6.53 18.63
CA LYS A 91 1.61 -5.91 19.58
C LYS A 91 2.36 -5.12 20.66
N LYS A 92 3.45 -5.67 21.21
CA LYS A 92 4.31 -4.98 22.17
C LYS A 92 5.00 -3.76 21.55
N TYR A 93 5.46 -3.86 20.30
CA TYR A 93 6.06 -2.76 19.55
C TYR A 93 5.09 -1.59 19.36
N LEU A 94 3.82 -1.87 19.04
CA LEU A 94 2.78 -0.84 18.88
C LEU A 94 2.26 -0.34 20.23
N GLY A 95 2.37 -1.14 21.29
CA GLY A 95 1.96 -0.79 22.64
C GLY A 95 0.46 -0.55 22.76
N ARG A 96 0.06 0.49 23.51
CA ARG A 96 -1.35 0.82 23.77
C ARG A 96 -2.11 1.22 22.49
N ASP A 97 -1.40 1.58 21.42
CA ASP A 97 -2.01 1.99 20.17
C ASP A 97 -2.48 0.81 19.31
N PHE A 98 -2.06 -0.43 19.60
CA PHE A 98 -2.33 -1.60 18.77
C PHE A 98 -3.79 -1.71 18.30
N THR A 99 -4.73 -1.59 19.23
CA THR A 99 -6.18 -1.73 18.93
C THR A 99 -6.77 -0.55 18.15
N LYS A 100 -6.07 0.59 18.09
CA LYS A 100 -6.49 1.82 17.39
C LYS A 100 -5.67 2.07 16.13
N THR A 101 -4.62 1.29 15.91
CA THR A 101 -3.72 1.43 14.75
C THR A 101 -4.45 1.06 13.46
N LEU A 102 -4.23 1.82 12.40
CA LEU A 102 -4.52 1.41 11.03
C LEU A 102 -3.26 0.76 10.46
N PHE A 103 -3.40 -0.47 9.98
CA PHE A 103 -2.33 -1.20 9.33
C PHE A 103 -2.37 -0.90 7.83
N VAL A 104 -1.31 -0.33 7.29
CA VAL A 104 -1.25 0.09 5.89
C VAL A 104 -0.36 -0.85 5.12
N THR A 105 -0.86 -1.40 4.00
CA THR A 105 -0.16 -2.32 3.11
C THR A 105 -0.08 -1.76 1.69
N PHE A 106 0.71 -2.38 0.82
CA PHE A 106 0.78 -2.08 -0.61
C PHE A 106 0.29 -3.26 -1.43
N GLY A 107 -1.02 -3.34 -1.60
CA GLY A 107 -1.71 -4.48 -2.22
C GLY A 107 -2.32 -5.43 -1.18
N SER A 108 -3.12 -6.37 -1.67
CA SER A 108 -3.88 -7.32 -0.83
C SER A 108 -3.06 -8.54 -0.40
N HIS A 109 -1.83 -8.69 -0.90
CA HIS A 109 -1.02 -9.90 -0.67
C HIS A 109 -0.67 -10.09 0.80
N ASP A 110 -0.33 -9.02 1.51
CA ASP A 110 -0.02 -9.04 2.95
C ASP A 110 -1.17 -9.60 3.79
N LEU A 111 -2.41 -9.20 3.47
CA LEU A 111 -3.59 -9.70 4.16
C LEU A 111 -3.81 -11.19 3.92
N ARG A 112 -3.51 -11.66 2.71
CA ARG A 112 -3.54 -13.09 2.38
C ARG A 112 -2.50 -13.86 3.20
N ILE A 113 -1.28 -13.34 3.31
CA ILE A 113 -0.22 -13.93 4.14
C ILE A 113 -0.64 -14.01 5.60
N LEU A 114 -1.22 -12.95 6.16
CA LEU A 114 -1.76 -12.95 7.54
C LEU A 114 -2.83 -14.02 7.74
N ALA A 115 -3.81 -14.09 6.84
CA ALA A 115 -4.91 -15.04 6.93
C ALA A 115 -4.44 -16.50 6.81
N GLN A 116 -3.54 -16.80 5.87
CA GLN A 116 -2.97 -18.13 5.68
C GLN A 116 -2.10 -18.52 6.88
N SER A 117 -1.27 -17.62 7.39
CA SER A 117 -0.45 -17.88 8.57
C SER A 117 -1.31 -18.19 9.81
N LEU A 118 -2.44 -17.49 9.96
CA LEU A 118 -3.39 -17.79 11.02
C LEU A 118 -3.97 -19.21 10.87
N ALA A 119 -4.33 -19.61 9.64
CA ALA A 119 -4.87 -20.95 9.37
C ALA A 119 -3.86 -22.07 9.67
N TYR A 120 -2.58 -21.85 9.38
CA TYR A 120 -1.52 -22.82 9.67
C TYR A 120 -1.10 -22.86 11.15
N ASN A 121 -1.36 -21.82 11.94
CA ASN A 121 -0.89 -21.70 13.33
C ASN A 121 -2.06 -21.63 14.31
N LEU A 122 -2.54 -22.82 14.75
CA LEU A 122 -3.70 -22.96 15.64
C LEU A 122 -3.52 -22.29 17.02
N ASP A 123 -2.27 -22.10 17.47
CA ASP A 123 -1.90 -21.43 18.72
C ASP A 123 -1.73 -19.91 18.58
N ALA A 124 -2.02 -19.37 17.40
CA ALA A 124 -1.89 -17.93 17.13
C ALA A 124 -2.95 -17.11 17.88
N PRO A 125 -2.65 -15.85 18.25
CA PRO A 125 -3.62 -14.94 18.84
C PRO A 125 -4.63 -14.48 17.78
N LYS A 126 -5.66 -15.28 17.55
CA LYS A 126 -6.66 -15.12 16.49
C LYS A 126 -7.27 -13.71 16.47
N ASP A 127 -7.67 -13.20 17.63
CA ASP A 127 -8.33 -11.91 17.74
C ASP A 127 -7.40 -10.76 17.32
N ASP A 128 -6.11 -10.84 17.69
CA ASP A 128 -5.13 -9.82 17.30
C ASP A 128 -4.89 -9.82 15.78
N VAL A 129 -4.77 -11.00 15.17
CA VAL A 129 -4.59 -11.12 13.71
C VAL A 129 -5.85 -10.67 12.96
N GLN A 130 -7.04 -11.06 13.42
CA GLN A 130 -8.30 -10.60 12.83
C GLN A 130 -8.48 -9.08 12.95
N LEU A 131 -8.06 -8.50 14.08
CA LEU A 131 -8.05 -7.06 14.26
C LEU A 131 -7.12 -6.37 13.26
N MET A 132 -5.90 -6.92 13.04
CA MET A 132 -4.98 -6.38 12.03
C MET A 132 -5.62 -6.40 10.64
N ILE A 133 -6.24 -7.52 10.24
CA ILE A 133 -6.93 -7.64 8.95
C ILE A 133 -8.11 -6.66 8.85
N LYS A 134 -8.93 -6.55 9.90
CA LYS A 134 -10.09 -5.64 9.94
C LYS A 134 -9.67 -4.17 9.89
N HIS A 135 -8.57 -3.82 10.52
CA HIS A 135 -8.04 -2.46 10.57
C HIS A 135 -6.95 -2.24 9.53
N SER A 136 -7.03 -2.90 8.39
CA SER A 136 -6.09 -2.69 7.29
C SER A 136 -6.60 -1.67 6.27
N PHE A 137 -5.66 -1.06 5.57
CA PHE A 137 -5.89 -0.15 4.45
C PHE A 137 -4.85 -0.42 3.37
N ASP A 138 -5.32 -0.72 2.17
CA ASP A 138 -4.47 -0.93 1.00
C ASP A 138 -4.16 0.43 0.34
N LEU A 139 -2.96 0.95 0.61
CA LEU A 139 -2.52 2.21 0.01
C LEU A 139 -2.21 2.03 -1.48
N GLY A 140 -1.77 0.84 -1.91
CA GLY A 140 -1.49 0.55 -3.30
C GLY A 140 -2.76 0.62 -4.16
N GLU A 141 -3.83 0.00 -3.72
CA GLU A 141 -5.15 0.08 -4.37
C GLU A 141 -5.67 1.52 -4.39
N PHE A 142 -5.62 2.20 -3.24
CA PHE A 142 -6.07 3.59 -3.14
C PHE A 142 -5.33 4.52 -4.11
N ILE A 143 -3.99 4.49 -4.10
CA ILE A 143 -3.18 5.39 -4.94
C ILE A 143 -3.31 5.04 -6.43
N SER A 144 -3.52 3.77 -6.77
CA SER A 144 -3.72 3.31 -8.15
C SER A 144 -4.99 3.88 -8.81
N THR A 145 -5.91 4.41 -8.02
CA THR A 145 -7.07 5.17 -8.54
C THR A 145 -6.64 6.45 -9.23
N PHE A 146 -5.54 7.06 -8.79
CA PHE A 146 -5.08 8.36 -9.24
C PHE A 146 -3.82 8.28 -10.12
N VAL A 147 -3.01 7.23 -9.95
CA VAL A 147 -1.70 7.09 -10.59
C VAL A 147 -1.60 5.72 -11.24
N LYS A 148 -1.36 5.70 -12.56
CA LYS A 148 -1.20 4.48 -13.36
C LYS A 148 -0.11 4.65 -14.39
N ASP A 149 0.49 3.54 -14.81
CA ASP A 149 1.47 3.54 -15.89
C ASP A 149 0.83 3.83 -17.27
N GLU A 150 1.64 3.87 -18.31
CA GLU A 150 1.20 4.14 -19.68
C GLU A 150 0.20 3.11 -20.20
N ASN A 151 0.29 1.87 -19.70
CA ASN A 151 -0.58 0.75 -20.05
C ASN A 151 -1.80 0.61 -19.13
N ASN A 152 -2.03 1.60 -18.25
CA ASN A 152 -3.12 1.63 -17.26
C ASN A 152 -2.97 0.57 -16.15
N ASN A 153 -1.77 0.07 -15.89
CA ASN A 153 -1.47 -0.84 -14.79
C ASN A 153 -1.08 -0.07 -13.53
N THR A 154 -1.18 -0.75 -12.39
CA THR A 154 -0.66 -0.25 -11.11
C THR A 154 0.87 -0.35 -11.08
N TYR A 155 1.54 0.71 -10.67
CA TYR A 155 2.99 0.68 -10.43
C TYR A 155 3.36 -0.22 -9.25
N SER A 156 4.56 -0.81 -9.31
CA SER A 156 5.20 -1.36 -8.11
C SER A 156 5.51 -0.25 -7.10
N LEU A 157 5.70 -0.60 -5.82
CA LEU A 157 6.05 0.36 -4.76
C LEU A 157 7.24 1.25 -5.16
N ALA A 158 8.31 0.65 -5.69
CA ALA A 158 9.50 1.38 -6.10
C ALA A 158 9.24 2.36 -7.27
N ASN A 159 8.42 1.97 -8.24
CA ASN A 159 8.08 2.85 -9.35
C ASN A 159 7.08 3.94 -8.92
N MET A 160 6.15 3.61 -8.00
CA MET A 160 5.22 4.59 -7.44
C MET A 160 5.96 5.70 -6.66
N LEU A 161 7.00 5.34 -5.88
CA LEU A 161 7.86 6.32 -5.21
C LEU A 161 8.53 7.27 -6.19
N LYS A 162 9.06 6.76 -7.32
CA LYS A 162 9.69 7.58 -8.37
C LYS A 162 8.74 8.62 -8.96
N VAL A 163 7.44 8.28 -9.11
CA VAL A 163 6.43 9.25 -9.57
C VAL A 163 6.39 10.47 -8.65
N PHE A 164 6.58 10.28 -7.33
CA PHE A 164 6.63 11.36 -6.34
C PHE A 164 8.04 11.91 -6.08
N GLY A 165 9.03 11.55 -6.91
CA GLY A 165 10.41 12.03 -6.78
C GLY A 165 11.15 11.48 -5.55
N VAL A 166 10.72 10.32 -5.02
CA VAL A 166 11.33 9.68 -3.86
C VAL A 166 12.10 8.44 -4.29
N ASP A 167 13.37 8.39 -3.92
CA ASP A 167 14.20 7.20 -4.15
C ASP A 167 13.89 6.11 -3.14
N PHE A 168 13.84 4.87 -3.62
CA PHE A 168 13.67 3.69 -2.78
C PHE A 168 14.90 3.50 -1.89
N LYS A 169 14.71 3.31 -0.59
CA LYS A 169 15.78 3.14 0.39
C LYS A 169 15.92 1.70 0.84
N GLY A 170 17.10 1.15 0.70
CA GLY A 170 17.39 -0.25 1.04
C GLY A 170 17.21 -1.19 -0.14
N THR A 171 16.99 -2.47 0.14
CA THR A 171 16.82 -3.53 -0.85
C THR A 171 15.36 -3.88 -0.97
N GLN A 172 14.82 -3.94 -2.19
CA GLN A 172 13.48 -4.42 -2.48
C GLN A 172 13.34 -5.88 -2.03
N HIS A 173 12.14 -6.29 -1.67
CA HIS A 173 11.84 -7.61 -1.08
C HIS A 173 12.51 -7.85 0.28
N ASN A 174 12.88 -6.77 0.96
CA ASN A 174 13.17 -6.78 2.38
C ASN A 174 11.99 -6.15 3.10
N ALA A 175 11.24 -6.95 3.84
CA ALA A 175 9.98 -6.52 4.45
C ALA A 175 10.10 -5.21 5.28
N TYR A 176 11.23 -4.98 5.97
CA TYR A 176 11.43 -3.71 6.68
C TYR A 176 11.66 -2.52 5.73
N ALA A 177 12.48 -2.73 4.70
CA ALA A 177 12.74 -1.68 3.72
C ALA A 177 11.45 -1.31 2.97
N ASP A 178 10.66 -2.32 2.56
CA ASP A 178 9.40 -2.11 1.86
C ASP A 178 8.37 -1.39 2.74
N ALA A 179 8.20 -1.79 4.00
CA ALA A 179 7.35 -1.08 4.97
C ALA A 179 7.78 0.38 5.20
N LEU A 180 9.09 0.67 5.24
CA LEU A 180 9.63 2.02 5.40
C LEU A 180 9.37 2.87 4.14
N ASN A 181 9.59 2.30 2.97
CA ASN A 181 9.33 2.97 1.69
C ASN A 181 7.84 3.22 1.46
N LEU A 182 6.98 2.32 1.93
CA LEU A 182 5.53 2.53 1.93
C LEU A 182 5.14 3.75 2.79
N ALA A 183 5.78 3.93 3.96
CA ALA A 183 5.58 5.12 4.78
C ALA A 183 6.08 6.40 4.08
N TYR A 184 7.19 6.34 3.34
CA TYR A 184 7.66 7.46 2.52
C TYR A 184 6.71 7.79 1.38
N LEU A 185 6.16 6.77 0.71
CA LEU A 185 5.15 6.98 -0.34
C LEU A 185 3.91 7.70 0.20
N TYR A 186 3.39 7.24 1.36
CA TYR A 186 2.26 7.87 2.02
C TYR A 186 2.52 9.36 2.31
N ASP A 187 3.68 9.69 2.89
CA ASP A 187 4.04 11.06 3.24
C ASP A 187 4.25 11.93 1.99
N ALA A 188 4.89 11.38 0.95
CA ALA A 188 5.11 12.05 -0.33
C ALA A 188 3.78 12.37 -1.05
N MET A 189 2.86 11.40 -1.12
CA MET A 189 1.52 11.58 -1.70
C MET A 189 0.76 12.74 -1.05
N LEU A 190 0.86 12.90 0.27
CA LEU A 190 0.18 13.97 1.00
C LEU A 190 0.85 15.34 0.80
N LYS A 191 2.17 15.36 0.66
CA LYS A 191 2.97 16.58 0.48
C LYS A 191 2.94 17.10 -0.97
N HIS A 192 2.91 16.20 -1.94
CA HIS A 192 2.97 16.51 -3.37
C HIS A 192 1.60 16.29 -4.05
N LYS A 193 0.58 17.02 -3.57
CA LYS A 193 -0.78 16.97 -4.13
C LYS A 193 -0.86 17.49 -5.57
N ASP A 194 0.07 18.34 -5.98
CA ASP A 194 0.27 18.80 -7.34
C ASP A 194 0.62 17.64 -8.28
N ILE A 195 1.60 16.82 -7.92
CA ILE A 195 1.97 15.61 -8.68
C ILE A 195 0.76 14.65 -8.76
N LEU A 196 0.11 14.39 -7.62
CA LEU A 196 -1.08 13.51 -7.59
C LEU A 196 -2.18 14.01 -8.51
N LYS A 197 -2.42 15.35 -8.55
CA LYS A 197 -3.41 15.98 -9.41
C LYS A 197 -3.05 15.79 -10.88
N ASP A 198 -1.77 15.99 -11.25
CA ASP A 198 -1.35 15.88 -12.64
C ASP A 198 -1.35 14.43 -13.13
N GLU A 199 -0.95 13.49 -12.31
CA GLU A 199 -1.08 12.05 -12.61
C GLU A 199 -2.56 11.64 -12.76
N TYR A 200 -3.44 12.13 -11.88
CA TYR A 200 -4.87 11.82 -11.98
C TYR A 200 -5.49 12.34 -13.26
N LYS A 201 -5.11 13.55 -13.72
CA LYS A 201 -5.54 14.06 -15.04
C LYS A 201 -5.14 13.08 -16.16
N LYS A 202 -3.89 12.56 -16.15
CA LYS A 202 -3.45 11.56 -17.15
C LYS A 202 -4.33 10.30 -17.12
N VAL A 203 -4.72 9.82 -15.92
CA VAL A 203 -5.66 8.70 -15.80
C VAL A 203 -7.02 9.06 -16.38
N LEU A 204 -7.57 10.23 -16.05
CA LEU A 204 -8.88 10.68 -16.54
C LEU A 204 -8.90 10.80 -18.07
N TYR A 205 -7.85 11.31 -18.71
CA TYR A 205 -7.77 11.44 -20.17
C TYR A 205 -7.74 10.09 -20.91
N LYS A 206 -7.41 9.00 -20.22
CA LYS A 206 -7.41 7.65 -20.80
C LYS A 206 -8.78 6.95 -20.78
N TYR A 207 -9.80 7.55 -20.15
CA TYR A 207 -11.14 6.96 -20.13
C TYR A 207 -11.80 7.01 -21.52
N ARG A 208 -11.77 5.86 -22.24
CA ARG A 208 -12.31 5.73 -23.58
C ARG A 208 -13.81 5.37 -23.64
N HIS A 209 -14.42 5.08 -22.50
CA HIS A 209 -15.84 4.65 -22.42
C HIS A 209 -16.79 5.78 -21.98
N LEU A 210 -16.31 7.01 -21.98
CA LEU A 210 -17.16 8.16 -21.69
C LEU A 210 -17.98 8.54 -22.93
N PRO A 211 -19.16 9.18 -22.78
CA PRO A 211 -19.89 9.77 -23.88
C PRO A 211 -19.00 10.72 -24.71
N LEU A 212 -19.22 10.76 -26.04
CA LEU A 212 -18.39 11.56 -26.95
C LEU A 212 -18.18 13.02 -26.53
N PRO A 213 -19.20 13.77 -26.04
CA PRO A 213 -18.98 15.14 -25.59
C PRO A 213 -17.98 15.22 -24.43
N ILE A 214 -18.03 14.27 -23.50
CA ILE A 214 -17.09 14.23 -22.36
C ILE A 214 -15.68 13.87 -22.82
N GLN A 215 -15.53 12.94 -23.77
CA GLN A 215 -14.22 12.62 -24.36
C GLN A 215 -13.62 13.85 -25.05
N SER A 216 -14.42 14.57 -25.86
CA SER A 216 -14.00 15.79 -26.57
C SER A 216 -13.59 16.89 -25.59
N LEU A 217 -14.39 17.11 -24.55
CA LEU A 217 -14.08 18.04 -23.46
C LEU A 217 -12.72 17.71 -22.82
N MET A 218 -12.54 16.45 -22.42
CA MET A 218 -11.31 16.02 -21.76
C MET A 218 -10.09 16.12 -22.68
N PHE A 219 -10.25 15.79 -23.96
CA PHE A 219 -9.19 15.94 -24.95
C PHE A 219 -8.75 17.38 -25.08
N LYS A 220 -9.66 18.32 -25.27
CA LYS A 220 -9.34 19.75 -25.35
C LYS A 220 -8.69 20.29 -24.08
N LEU A 221 -9.21 19.90 -22.89
CA LEU A 221 -8.59 20.25 -21.62
C LEU A 221 -7.16 19.67 -21.50
N SER A 222 -6.89 18.49 -22.09
CA SER A 222 -5.54 17.90 -22.09
C SER A 222 -4.53 18.69 -22.92
N LEU A 223 -5.02 19.41 -23.94
CA LEU A 223 -4.22 20.33 -24.77
C LEU A 223 -4.04 21.71 -24.12
N GLY A 224 -4.64 21.94 -22.93
CA GLY A 224 -4.58 23.23 -22.23
C GLY A 224 -5.56 24.27 -22.77
N GLU A 225 -6.55 23.86 -23.58
CA GLU A 225 -7.58 24.74 -24.08
C GLU A 225 -8.53 25.21 -22.98
N ASN A 226 -8.97 26.44 -23.03
CA ASN A 226 -10.05 26.96 -22.20
C ASN A 226 -11.38 26.52 -22.82
N ILE A 227 -12.23 25.86 -22.02
CA ILE A 227 -13.54 25.39 -22.46
C ILE A 227 -14.61 26.22 -21.76
N THR A 228 -15.53 26.76 -22.53
CA THR A 228 -16.70 27.48 -22.03
C THR A 228 -17.93 26.56 -21.97
N PRO A 229 -19.00 26.93 -21.26
CA PRO A 229 -20.28 26.21 -21.31
C PRO A 229 -20.82 26.07 -22.74
N GLU A 230 -20.70 27.10 -23.56
CA GLU A 230 -21.14 27.13 -24.97
C GLU A 230 -20.35 26.12 -25.82
N ASP A 231 -19.05 25.99 -25.59
CA ASP A 231 -18.22 24.97 -26.27
C ASP A 231 -18.69 23.55 -25.90
N PHE A 232 -19.08 23.33 -24.65
CA PHE A 232 -19.60 22.05 -24.21
C PHE A 232 -20.96 21.75 -24.84
N ASP A 233 -21.88 22.72 -24.89
CA ASP A 233 -23.19 22.58 -25.52
C ASP A 233 -23.03 22.20 -27.01
N LYS A 234 -22.08 22.83 -27.72
CA LYS A 234 -21.76 22.49 -29.12
C LYS A 234 -21.26 21.04 -29.27
N MET A 235 -20.39 20.57 -28.35
CA MET A 235 -19.93 19.15 -28.34
C MET A 235 -21.10 18.19 -28.14
N VAL A 236 -22.09 18.55 -27.30
CA VAL A 236 -23.30 17.75 -27.10
C VAL A 236 -24.13 17.72 -28.37
N GLU A 237 -24.37 18.87 -29.01
CA GLU A 237 -25.13 18.95 -30.28
C GLU A 237 -24.45 18.13 -31.41
N GLU A 238 -23.13 18.24 -31.57
CA GLU A 238 -22.36 17.46 -32.52
C GLU A 238 -22.46 15.94 -32.28
N SER A 239 -22.64 15.53 -31.06
CA SER A 239 -22.76 14.10 -30.72
C SER A 239 -24.18 13.51 -30.94
N LEU A 240 -25.17 14.36 -31.19
CA LEU A 240 -26.56 13.99 -31.46
C LEU A 240 -26.90 13.93 -32.95
N GLN A 241 -25.97 14.35 -33.82
CA GLN A 241 -26.07 14.28 -35.28
C GLN A 241 -25.59 12.93 -35.81
#